data_b514ae26dad8232f8168e6d6a52f6b7b
#
_entry.id   b514ae26dad8232f8168e6d6a52f6b7b
#
_cell.length_a   1.000
_cell.length_b   1.000
_cell.length_c   1.000
_cell.angle_alpha   90.00
_cell.angle_beta   90.00
_cell.angle_gamma   90.00
#
_symmetry.space_group_name_H-M   'P 1'
#
loop_
_entity.id
_entity.type
_entity.pdbx_description
1 polymer ?
#
loop_
_entity_poly.entity_id
_entity_poly.type
_entity_poly.pdbx_seq_one_letter_code
_entity_poly.pdbx_strand_id
1 'polypeptide(L)'
;MNTQFEAGELNRHLEPLGPGLHHLFVLRVNGSDWVGRKILQQDHCGGRYISSLLKPWMLLGPLTQLHWSNEGVAVYFRQVTLQDKETTFNIAQAQPDSEICFPFPVVDDAGLEEVCPLQYWHCDESLAKQLDADETHLRQYCATLLKTMASPGAVIHDPACSTGEFIAHLARELPDRRCLGSDRSPSMIDHAKLRHGCSSVDFFLSDACNIASTGIRCDVLIARFLNAEVMTRKQAQRTLQALIPCVKPGGTLLIFGHTPVLLAMPYLAQTLKLHLISSVAAREGQSELFEFYQLRVPA
;
A
#
# COMPACT_ATOMS: atom_id res chain seq x y z
N MET A 1 -2.83 25.96 -11.92
CA MET A 1 -2.41 26.10 -13.33
C MET A 1 -2.95 24.90 -14.10
N ASN A 2 -3.89 25.11 -15.03
CA ASN A 2 -4.32 24.04 -15.93
C ASN A 2 -3.18 23.80 -16.93
N THR A 3 -2.39 22.78 -16.73
CA THR A 3 -1.42 22.31 -17.73
C THR A 3 -2.25 21.66 -18.85
N GLN A 4 -2.53 22.41 -19.92
CA GLN A 4 -3.07 21.84 -21.16
C GLN A 4 -1.94 21.05 -21.82
N PHE A 5 -1.99 19.73 -21.70
CA PHE A 5 -1.14 18.86 -22.53
C PHE A 5 -1.64 18.95 -23.97
N GLU A 6 -0.73 19.08 -24.94
CA GLU A 6 -1.10 19.03 -26.35
C GLU A 6 -1.87 17.73 -26.65
N ALA A 7 -2.94 17.85 -27.43
CA ALA A 7 -3.84 16.73 -27.71
C ALA A 7 -3.14 15.69 -28.59
N GLY A 8 -2.47 14.72 -27.96
CA GLY A 8 -1.86 13.58 -28.66
C GLY A 8 -2.89 12.66 -29.33
N GLU A 9 -2.39 11.75 -30.17
CA GLU A 9 -3.19 10.74 -30.86
C GLU A 9 -3.96 9.86 -29.87
N LEU A 10 -5.23 9.53 -30.22
CA LEU A 10 -6.04 8.61 -29.43
C LEU A 10 -5.57 7.17 -29.68
N ASN A 11 -5.15 6.50 -28.61
CA ASN A 11 -4.69 5.13 -28.65
C ASN A 11 -5.63 4.21 -27.84
N ARG A 12 -5.53 2.91 -28.11
CA ARG A 12 -6.28 1.86 -27.43
C ARG A 12 -5.33 0.77 -26.94
N HIS A 13 -5.50 0.37 -25.67
CA HIS A 13 -4.91 -0.86 -25.12
C HIS A 13 -6.04 -1.78 -24.66
N LEU A 14 -5.94 -3.08 -24.98
CA LEU A 14 -6.83 -4.11 -24.47
C LEU A 14 -6.08 -4.96 -23.46
N GLU A 15 -6.51 -4.94 -22.20
CA GLU A 15 -6.07 -5.88 -21.19
C GLU A 15 -7.03 -7.08 -21.21
N PRO A 16 -6.57 -8.29 -21.57
CA PRO A 16 -7.43 -9.45 -21.71
C PRO A 16 -8.00 -9.91 -20.37
N LEU A 17 -9.19 -10.53 -20.38
CA LEU A 17 -9.73 -11.22 -19.20
C LEU A 17 -8.82 -12.39 -18.83
N GLY A 18 -8.63 -12.60 -17.54
CA GLY A 18 -7.85 -13.69 -17.00
C GLY A 18 -7.10 -13.31 -15.74
N PRO A 19 -6.35 -14.25 -15.16
CA PRO A 19 -5.48 -13.95 -14.04
C PRO A 19 -4.54 -12.78 -14.37
N GLY A 20 -4.49 -11.79 -13.52
CA GLY A 20 -3.57 -10.67 -13.67
C GLY A 20 -4.12 -9.39 -14.31
N LEU A 21 -5.43 -9.21 -14.42
CA LEU A 21 -6.04 -7.92 -14.80
C LEU A 21 -5.61 -6.72 -13.96
N HIS A 22 -5.04 -6.97 -12.80
CA HIS A 22 -4.47 -6.00 -11.88
C HIS A 22 -3.26 -5.23 -12.43
N HIS A 23 -2.81 -5.50 -13.66
CA HIS A 23 -1.74 -4.75 -14.32
C HIS A 23 -2.10 -3.29 -14.60
N LEU A 24 -3.37 -2.99 -14.85
CA LEU A 24 -3.81 -1.61 -15.04
C LEU A 24 -3.87 -0.86 -13.71
N PHE A 25 -3.47 0.40 -13.74
CA PHE A 25 -3.71 1.35 -12.66
C PHE A 25 -4.21 2.67 -13.22
N VAL A 26 -4.87 3.44 -12.36
CA VAL A 26 -5.30 4.80 -12.65
C VAL A 26 -4.62 5.73 -11.66
N LEU A 27 -3.94 6.76 -12.17
CA LEU A 27 -3.42 7.87 -11.40
C LEU A 27 -4.33 9.08 -11.62
N ARG A 28 -5.02 9.52 -10.57
CA ARG A 28 -5.85 10.74 -10.58
C ARG A 28 -5.02 11.93 -10.11
N VAL A 29 -4.97 12.96 -10.94
CA VAL A 29 -4.21 14.19 -10.67
C VAL A 29 -5.03 15.38 -11.18
N ASN A 30 -5.27 16.39 -10.35
CA ASN A 30 -6.03 17.59 -10.72
C ASN A 30 -7.41 17.29 -11.34
N GLY A 31 -8.10 16.25 -10.86
CA GLY A 31 -9.38 15.83 -11.39
C GLY A 31 -9.33 15.14 -12.77
N SER A 32 -8.14 14.85 -13.29
CA SER A 32 -7.92 14.09 -14.52
C SER A 32 -7.40 12.71 -14.20
N ASP A 33 -7.96 11.70 -14.86
CA ASP A 33 -7.53 10.32 -14.72
C ASP A 33 -6.48 9.98 -15.79
N TRP A 34 -5.38 9.40 -15.36
CA TRP A 34 -4.31 8.88 -16.20
C TRP A 34 -4.26 7.37 -16.05
N VAL A 35 -4.30 6.65 -17.16
CA VAL A 35 -4.16 5.19 -17.11
C VAL A 35 -2.71 4.80 -17.31
N GLY A 36 -2.30 3.78 -16.60
CA GLY A 36 -0.99 3.15 -16.73
C GLY A 36 -1.07 1.64 -16.63
N ARG A 37 0.03 0.98 -16.95
CA ARG A 37 0.15 -0.48 -16.90
C ARG A 37 1.41 -0.88 -16.17
N LYS A 38 1.26 -1.70 -15.15
CA LYS A 38 2.37 -2.31 -14.41
C LYS A 38 2.96 -3.47 -15.22
N ILE A 39 4.25 -3.69 -15.00
CA ILE A 39 4.91 -4.91 -15.44
C ILE A 39 4.87 -5.90 -14.30
N LEU A 40 4.46 -7.13 -14.62
CA LEU A 40 4.49 -8.23 -13.67
C LEU A 40 5.93 -8.52 -13.30
N GLN A 41 6.21 -8.58 -12.01
CA GLN A 41 7.51 -8.95 -11.45
C GLN A 41 7.50 -10.41 -11.05
N GLN A 42 8.67 -11.01 -10.98
CA GLN A 42 8.84 -12.38 -10.53
C GLN A 42 9.79 -12.39 -9.33
N ASP A 43 9.37 -13.05 -8.26
CA ASP A 43 10.23 -13.27 -7.11
C ASP A 43 11.27 -14.36 -7.39
N HIS A 44 12.19 -14.57 -6.47
CA HIS A 44 13.25 -15.57 -6.61
C HIS A 44 12.75 -17.02 -6.48
N CYS A 45 11.51 -17.23 -6.01
CA CYS A 45 10.84 -18.53 -5.96
C CYS A 45 9.97 -18.80 -7.18
N GLY A 46 9.93 -17.89 -8.16
CA GLY A 46 9.12 -17.99 -9.36
C GLY A 46 7.69 -17.46 -9.20
N GLY A 47 7.31 -16.99 -8.02
CA GLY A 47 6.04 -16.32 -7.77
C GLY A 47 5.93 -15.01 -8.55
N ARG A 48 4.72 -14.67 -8.99
CA ARG A 48 4.47 -13.44 -9.73
C ARG A 48 3.76 -12.44 -8.84
N TYR A 49 4.22 -11.19 -8.85
CA TYR A 49 3.60 -10.12 -8.08
C TYR A 49 3.64 -8.78 -8.80
N ILE A 50 2.84 -7.85 -8.33
CA ILE A 50 2.85 -6.47 -8.78
C ILE A 50 3.20 -5.58 -7.60
N SER A 51 4.35 -4.92 -7.67
CA SER A 51 4.75 -3.93 -6.69
C SER A 51 3.83 -2.70 -6.75
N SER A 52 3.55 -2.05 -5.62
CA SER A 52 2.82 -0.78 -5.58
C SER A 52 3.61 0.40 -6.16
N LEU A 53 4.93 0.25 -6.32
CA LEU A 53 5.82 1.31 -6.82
C LEU A 53 5.57 1.58 -8.30
N LEU A 54 5.30 2.84 -8.66
CA LEU A 54 5.05 3.31 -10.02
C LEU A 54 6.20 4.17 -10.53
N LYS A 55 6.44 4.07 -11.84
CA LYS A 55 7.43 4.89 -12.56
C LYS A 55 6.74 5.65 -13.70
N PRO A 56 7.20 6.85 -14.08
CA PRO A 56 6.54 7.66 -15.10
C PRO A 56 6.30 6.93 -16.41
N TRP A 57 7.25 6.14 -16.87
CA TRP A 57 7.15 5.39 -18.13
C TRP A 57 6.04 4.33 -18.15
N MET A 58 5.51 3.92 -16.98
CA MET A 58 4.39 3.01 -16.85
C MET A 58 3.05 3.65 -17.23
N LEU A 59 2.94 5.00 -17.21
CA LEU A 59 1.77 5.69 -17.72
C LEU A 59 1.61 5.46 -19.22
N LEU A 60 0.42 5.17 -19.66
CA LEU A 60 0.03 5.19 -21.07
C LEU A 60 -0.32 6.62 -21.50
N GLY A 61 -1.19 7.28 -20.73
CA GLY A 61 -1.59 8.67 -20.96
C GLY A 61 -2.89 9.04 -20.26
N PRO A 62 -3.42 10.26 -20.49
CA PRO A 62 -4.73 10.68 -20.00
C PRO A 62 -5.82 9.74 -20.47
N LEU A 63 -6.60 9.18 -19.54
CA LEU A 63 -7.70 8.27 -19.80
C LEU A 63 -8.86 9.04 -20.42
N THR A 64 -9.37 8.56 -21.57
CA THR A 64 -10.55 9.13 -22.23
C THR A 64 -11.79 8.26 -22.06
N GLN A 65 -11.59 6.94 -22.10
CA GLN A 65 -12.69 5.98 -21.96
C GLN A 65 -12.16 4.64 -21.46
N LEU A 66 -12.99 3.95 -20.69
CA LEU A 66 -12.81 2.56 -20.28
C LEU A 66 -14.03 1.76 -20.70
N HIS A 67 -13.81 0.64 -21.38
CA HIS A 67 -14.87 -0.24 -21.88
C HIS A 67 -14.60 -1.70 -21.51
N TRP A 68 -15.58 -2.33 -20.87
CA TRP A 68 -15.58 -3.74 -20.53
C TRP A 68 -16.26 -4.56 -21.62
N SER A 69 -15.63 -5.67 -22.00
CA SER A 69 -16.19 -6.65 -22.96
C SER A 69 -15.83 -8.06 -22.51
N ASN A 70 -16.31 -9.06 -23.23
CA ASN A 70 -15.95 -10.46 -23.03
C ASN A 70 -14.48 -10.75 -23.38
N GLU A 71 -13.81 -9.86 -24.12
CA GLU A 71 -12.41 -9.98 -24.49
C GLU A 71 -11.48 -9.37 -23.45
N GLY A 72 -12.00 -8.49 -22.59
CA GLY A 72 -11.20 -7.80 -21.57
C GLY A 72 -11.63 -6.37 -21.34
N VAL A 73 -10.71 -5.59 -20.80
CA VAL A 73 -10.88 -4.17 -20.52
C VAL A 73 -10.12 -3.37 -21.57
N ALA A 74 -10.83 -2.67 -22.42
CA ALA A 74 -10.26 -1.73 -23.38
C ALA A 74 -10.14 -0.35 -22.71
N VAL A 75 -8.93 0.19 -22.65
CA VAL A 75 -8.65 1.55 -22.20
C VAL A 75 -8.27 2.41 -23.39
N TYR A 76 -8.92 3.56 -23.53
CA TYR A 76 -8.63 4.55 -24.54
C TYR A 76 -7.95 5.74 -23.88
N PHE A 77 -6.82 6.16 -24.41
CA PHE A 77 -5.98 7.21 -23.83
C PHE A 77 -5.34 8.07 -24.92
N ARG A 78 -4.95 9.29 -24.57
CA ARG A 78 -4.16 10.13 -25.47
C ARG A 78 -2.68 9.87 -25.25
N GLN A 79 -1.94 9.66 -26.33
CA GLN A 79 -0.50 9.50 -26.26
C GLN A 79 0.16 10.82 -25.81
N VAL A 80 1.15 10.69 -24.94
CA VAL A 80 1.91 11.81 -24.39
C VAL A 80 3.40 11.48 -24.37
N THR A 81 4.24 12.50 -24.24
CA THR A 81 5.68 12.34 -24.14
C THR A 81 6.09 11.81 -22.76
N LEU A 82 7.33 11.31 -22.65
CA LEU A 82 7.88 10.93 -21.34
C LEU A 82 7.97 12.13 -20.40
N GLN A 83 8.29 13.31 -20.91
CA GLN A 83 8.32 14.55 -20.13
C GLN A 83 6.96 14.91 -19.53
N ASP A 84 5.85 14.68 -20.26
CA ASP A 84 4.50 14.90 -19.74
C ASP A 84 4.20 13.93 -18.59
N LYS A 85 4.61 12.65 -18.71
CA LYS A 85 4.46 11.64 -17.67
C LYS A 85 5.24 11.98 -16.40
N GLU A 86 6.49 12.44 -16.54
CA GLU A 86 7.32 12.91 -15.43
C GLU A 86 6.71 14.16 -14.76
N THR A 87 6.22 15.09 -15.56
CA THR A 87 5.52 16.28 -15.06
C THR A 87 4.27 15.89 -14.27
N THR A 88 3.48 14.94 -14.77
CA THR A 88 2.30 14.42 -14.08
C THR A 88 2.66 13.78 -12.74
N PHE A 89 3.75 13.00 -12.68
CA PHE A 89 4.24 12.42 -11.43
C PHE A 89 4.66 13.48 -10.40
N ASN A 90 5.36 14.52 -10.84
CA ASN A 90 5.76 15.65 -9.98
C ASN A 90 4.53 16.41 -9.44
N ILE A 91 3.51 16.60 -10.27
CA ILE A 91 2.24 17.20 -9.84
C ILE A 91 1.55 16.30 -8.82
N ALA A 92 1.47 14.99 -9.09
CA ALA A 92 0.82 14.03 -8.21
C ALA A 92 1.48 13.98 -6.82
N GLN A 93 2.80 14.07 -6.76
CA GLN A 93 3.54 14.14 -5.50
C GLN A 93 3.23 15.41 -4.69
N ALA A 94 3.03 16.53 -5.37
CA ALA A 94 2.83 17.83 -4.74
C ALA A 94 1.38 18.07 -4.28
N GLN A 95 0.43 17.23 -4.71
CA GLN A 95 -1.00 17.45 -4.47
C GLN A 95 -1.59 16.39 -3.53
N PRO A 96 -2.20 16.82 -2.41
CA PRO A 96 -2.74 15.90 -1.41
C PRO A 96 -4.00 15.12 -1.87
N ASP A 97 -4.69 15.60 -2.92
CA ASP A 97 -5.87 14.99 -3.51
C ASP A 97 -5.56 14.04 -4.68
N SER A 98 -4.28 13.83 -4.97
CA SER A 98 -3.87 12.80 -5.92
C SER A 98 -4.19 11.42 -5.39
N GLU A 99 -4.56 10.50 -6.29
CA GLU A 99 -4.94 9.13 -5.93
C GLU A 99 -4.34 8.14 -6.93
N ILE A 100 -3.79 7.04 -6.40
CA ILE A 100 -3.47 5.85 -7.18
C ILE A 100 -4.56 4.82 -6.92
N CYS A 101 -5.10 4.22 -7.97
CA CYS A 101 -6.12 3.19 -7.86
C CYS A 101 -5.74 1.98 -8.72
N PHE A 102 -5.78 0.79 -8.11
CA PHE A 102 -5.67 -0.49 -8.80
C PHE A 102 -7.07 -1.12 -8.87
N PRO A 103 -7.83 -0.86 -9.96
CA PRO A 103 -9.25 -1.18 -9.99
C PRO A 103 -9.57 -2.68 -10.07
N PHE A 104 -8.57 -3.50 -10.41
CA PHE A 104 -8.75 -4.92 -10.66
C PHE A 104 -8.08 -5.78 -9.59
N PRO A 105 -8.82 -6.66 -8.89
CA PRO A 105 -8.22 -7.64 -7.98
C PRO A 105 -7.48 -8.73 -8.76
N VAL A 106 -6.55 -9.41 -8.11
CA VAL A 106 -6.01 -10.69 -8.60
C VAL A 106 -7.11 -11.74 -8.47
N VAL A 107 -7.41 -12.42 -9.56
CA VAL A 107 -8.40 -13.50 -9.58
C VAL A 107 -7.83 -14.74 -10.23
N ASP A 108 -8.30 -15.90 -9.79
CA ASP A 108 -8.04 -17.20 -10.40
C ASP A 108 -8.86 -17.42 -11.69
N ASP A 109 -8.70 -18.60 -12.30
CA ASP A 109 -9.43 -18.99 -13.51
C ASP A 109 -10.96 -19.07 -13.30
N ALA A 110 -11.44 -19.19 -12.06
CA ALA A 110 -12.85 -19.18 -11.69
C ALA A 110 -13.38 -17.77 -11.38
N GLY A 111 -12.53 -16.73 -11.45
CA GLY A 111 -12.88 -15.34 -11.13
C GLY A 111 -12.97 -15.05 -9.63
N LEU A 112 -12.42 -15.92 -8.80
CA LEU A 112 -12.35 -15.73 -7.35
C LEU A 112 -11.05 -14.99 -6.96
N GLU A 113 -11.11 -14.12 -5.97
CA GLU A 113 -9.93 -13.42 -5.45
C GLU A 113 -8.91 -14.45 -4.93
N GLU A 114 -7.70 -14.44 -5.50
CA GLU A 114 -6.62 -15.32 -5.13
C GLU A 114 -5.80 -14.71 -3.99
N VAL A 115 -5.54 -15.53 -2.97
CA VAL A 115 -4.67 -15.15 -1.83
C VAL A 115 -3.63 -16.22 -1.61
N CYS A 116 -2.45 -15.84 -1.11
CA CYS A 116 -1.43 -16.82 -0.76
C CYS A 116 -1.91 -17.74 0.36
N PRO A 117 -1.67 -19.06 0.26
CA PRO A 117 -2.06 -19.99 1.31
C PRO A 117 -1.29 -19.70 2.60
N LEU A 118 -1.89 -20.06 3.75
CA LEU A 118 -1.29 -19.79 5.07
C LEU A 118 0.12 -20.32 5.24
N GLN A 119 0.43 -21.46 4.60
CA GLN A 119 1.75 -22.10 4.63
C GLN A 119 2.84 -21.22 3.99
N TYR A 120 2.49 -20.39 3.03
CA TYR A 120 3.42 -19.44 2.40
C TYR A 120 4.02 -18.46 3.44
N TRP A 121 3.25 -18.13 4.48
CA TRP A 121 3.67 -17.20 5.54
C TRP A 121 4.43 -17.87 6.69
N HIS A 122 4.87 -19.13 6.51
CA HIS A 122 5.80 -19.77 7.45
C HIS A 122 7.19 -19.17 7.28
N CYS A 123 7.68 -18.50 8.32
CA CYS A 123 8.94 -17.77 8.25
C CYS A 123 10.13 -18.70 8.22
N ASP A 124 10.94 -18.58 7.18
CA ASP A 124 12.31 -19.07 7.08
C ASP A 124 13.24 -17.93 6.67
N GLU A 125 14.55 -18.19 6.60
CA GLU A 125 15.53 -17.17 6.23
C GLU A 125 15.35 -16.65 4.79
N SER A 126 14.87 -17.48 3.87
CA SER A 126 14.65 -17.10 2.48
C SER A 126 13.48 -16.12 2.36
N LEU A 127 12.33 -16.49 2.95
CA LEU A 127 11.15 -15.63 2.98
C LEU A 127 11.45 -14.31 3.73
N ALA A 128 12.17 -14.39 4.86
CA ALA A 128 12.54 -13.19 5.61
C ALA A 128 13.35 -12.20 4.77
N LYS A 129 14.38 -12.68 4.06
CA LYS A 129 15.18 -11.83 3.16
C LYS A 129 14.34 -11.20 2.05
N GLN A 130 13.42 -11.97 1.47
CA GLN A 130 12.52 -11.49 0.43
C GLN A 130 11.63 -10.37 0.94
N LEU A 131 10.92 -10.60 2.05
CA LEU A 131 10.00 -9.61 2.62
C LEU A 131 10.71 -8.32 3.05
N ASP A 132 11.96 -8.41 3.49
CA ASP A 132 12.72 -7.25 3.95
C ASP A 132 13.35 -6.44 2.80
N ALA A 133 13.68 -7.07 1.66
CA ALA A 133 14.47 -6.45 0.59
C ALA A 133 13.73 -5.30 -0.09
N ASP A 134 12.47 -5.48 -0.41
CA ASP A 134 11.72 -4.58 -1.29
C ASP A 134 10.99 -3.44 -0.58
N GLU A 135 11.03 -3.40 0.77
CA GLU A 135 10.33 -2.40 1.59
C GLU A 135 11.18 -1.20 2.02
N THR A 136 12.43 -1.11 1.60
CA THR A 136 13.36 -0.05 2.08
C THR A 136 12.81 1.36 1.87
N HIS A 137 12.21 1.65 0.72
CA HIS A 137 11.64 2.96 0.43
C HIS A 137 10.42 3.27 1.33
N LEU A 138 9.60 2.27 1.64
CA LEU A 138 8.45 2.41 2.54
C LEU A 138 8.91 2.70 3.98
N ARG A 139 9.95 1.98 4.46
CA ARG A 139 10.56 2.21 5.78
C ARG A 139 11.11 3.62 5.92
N GLN A 140 11.89 4.07 4.92
CA GLN A 140 12.49 5.40 4.91
C GLN A 140 11.43 6.50 4.91
N TYR A 141 10.45 6.39 4.01
CA TYR A 141 9.36 7.35 3.94
C TYR A 141 8.56 7.42 5.23
N CYS A 142 8.18 6.25 5.79
CA CYS A 142 7.41 6.18 7.02
C CYS A 142 8.20 6.76 8.22
N ALA A 143 9.50 6.48 8.33
CA ALA A 143 10.34 7.05 9.38
C ALA A 143 10.43 8.59 9.26
N THR A 144 10.64 9.12 8.06
CA THR A 144 10.68 10.58 7.81
C THR A 144 9.34 11.23 8.16
N LEU A 145 8.22 10.65 7.74
CA LEU A 145 6.89 11.14 8.06
C LEU A 145 6.66 11.14 9.58
N LEU A 146 6.97 10.05 10.26
CA LEU A 146 6.73 9.90 11.70
C LEU A 146 7.63 10.79 12.56
N LYS A 147 8.84 11.14 12.09
CA LYS A 147 9.68 12.14 12.77
C LYS A 147 8.98 13.50 12.91
N THR A 148 8.16 13.86 11.94
CA THR A 148 7.47 15.15 11.93
C THR A 148 6.11 15.12 12.62
N MET A 149 5.39 13.99 12.56
CA MET A 149 3.99 13.93 13.00
C MET A 149 3.76 13.23 14.35
N ALA A 150 4.62 12.29 14.75
CA ALA A 150 4.44 11.56 15.99
C ALA A 150 5.18 12.24 17.14
N SER A 151 4.48 12.57 18.21
CA SER A 151 5.08 13.20 19.40
C SER A 151 6.00 12.22 20.14
N PRO A 152 6.99 12.71 20.92
CA PRO A 152 7.74 11.89 21.86
C PRO A 152 6.80 11.09 22.78
N GLY A 153 7.11 9.83 23.04
CA GLY A 153 6.27 8.92 23.82
C GLY A 153 5.05 8.34 23.08
N ALA A 154 4.81 8.73 21.81
CA ALA A 154 3.74 8.14 21.02
C ALA A 154 3.90 6.63 20.86
N VAL A 155 2.79 5.91 20.87
CA VAL A 155 2.73 4.46 20.63
C VAL A 155 2.50 4.22 19.14
N ILE A 156 3.42 3.52 18.48
CA ILE A 156 3.35 3.10 17.09
C ILE A 156 3.14 1.59 17.06
N HIS A 157 2.12 1.11 16.35
CA HIS A 157 1.80 -0.32 16.28
C HIS A 157 1.70 -0.80 14.83
N ASP A 158 2.44 -1.87 14.52
CA ASP A 158 2.32 -2.68 13.30
C ASP A 158 1.66 -4.02 13.65
N PRO A 159 0.33 -4.21 13.36
CA PRO A 159 -0.42 -5.38 13.77
C PRO A 159 -0.26 -6.61 12.86
N ALA A 160 0.58 -6.53 11.84
CA ALA A 160 1.04 -7.65 11.02
C ALA A 160 2.50 -7.41 10.64
N CYS A 161 3.36 -7.43 11.69
CA CYS A 161 4.74 -6.96 11.60
C CYS A 161 5.67 -7.92 10.86
N SER A 162 5.19 -9.13 10.50
CA SER A 162 5.98 -10.14 9.78
C SER A 162 7.32 -10.40 10.49
N THR A 163 8.45 -10.33 9.79
CA THR A 163 9.82 -10.51 10.30
C THR A 163 10.23 -9.48 11.36
N GLY A 164 9.43 -8.46 11.60
CA GLY A 164 9.71 -7.37 12.54
C GLY A 164 10.66 -6.28 12.02
N GLU A 165 11.29 -6.43 10.84
CA GLU A 165 12.28 -5.48 10.33
C GLU A 165 11.70 -4.07 10.16
N PHE A 166 10.44 -3.96 9.67
CA PHE A 166 9.81 -2.66 9.45
C PHE A 166 9.69 -1.87 10.76
N ILE A 167 9.07 -2.46 11.77
CA ILE A 167 8.85 -1.79 13.07
C ILE A 167 10.14 -1.61 13.86
N ALA A 168 11.12 -2.54 13.74
CA ALA A 168 12.43 -2.40 14.35
C ALA A 168 13.25 -1.27 13.71
N HIS A 169 13.11 -1.07 12.38
CA HIS A 169 13.69 0.10 11.72
C HIS A 169 13.11 1.40 12.29
N LEU A 170 11.77 1.48 12.43
CA LEU A 170 11.14 2.66 13.02
C LEU A 170 11.59 2.91 14.46
N ALA A 171 11.75 1.85 15.27
CA ALA A 171 12.25 1.98 16.64
C ALA A 171 13.68 2.54 16.72
N ARG A 172 14.55 2.18 15.76
CA ARG A 172 15.91 2.76 15.65
C ARG A 172 15.89 4.23 15.25
N GLU A 173 15.02 4.59 14.30
CA GLU A 173 14.90 5.96 13.79
C GLU A 173 14.15 6.91 14.73
N LEU A 174 13.35 6.36 15.65
CA LEU A 174 12.43 7.07 16.54
C LEU A 174 12.59 6.56 18.00
N PRO A 175 13.77 6.72 18.63
CA PRO A 175 14.09 6.05 19.90
C PRO A 175 13.25 6.51 21.09
N ASP A 176 12.60 7.66 20.99
CA ASP A 176 11.72 8.24 22.00
C ASP A 176 10.23 7.91 21.79
N ARG A 177 9.90 7.00 20.85
CA ARG A 177 8.54 6.44 20.63
C ARG A 177 8.51 4.98 21.08
N ARG A 178 7.33 4.54 21.51
CA ARG A 178 7.12 3.13 21.85
C ARG A 178 6.62 2.37 20.62
N CYS A 179 7.40 1.39 20.17
CA CYS A 179 7.06 0.56 19.01
C CYS A 179 6.53 -0.80 19.46
N LEU A 180 5.39 -1.22 18.86
CA LEU A 180 4.76 -2.51 19.08
C LEU A 180 4.68 -3.24 17.74
N GLY A 181 5.05 -4.54 17.74
CA GLY A 181 4.89 -5.41 16.58
C GLY A 181 4.06 -6.63 16.96
N SER A 182 3.02 -6.94 16.22
CA SER A 182 2.29 -8.21 16.39
C SER A 182 2.06 -8.88 15.06
N ASP A 183 1.93 -10.19 15.07
CA ASP A 183 1.60 -10.99 13.91
C ASP A 183 0.80 -12.22 14.35
N ARG A 184 -0.02 -12.78 13.44
CA ARG A 184 -0.78 -14.00 13.70
C ARG A 184 0.07 -15.27 13.55
N SER A 185 1.21 -15.18 12.87
CA SER A 185 2.12 -16.30 12.63
C SER A 185 3.12 -16.44 13.78
N PRO A 186 3.11 -17.57 14.53
CA PRO A 186 4.10 -17.80 15.59
C PRO A 186 5.54 -17.79 15.04
N SER A 187 5.79 -18.36 13.85
CA SER A 187 7.13 -18.40 13.25
C SER A 187 7.66 -17.01 12.90
N MET A 188 6.78 -16.08 12.47
CA MET A 188 7.16 -14.68 12.24
C MET A 188 7.54 -13.99 13.56
N ILE A 189 6.74 -14.16 14.61
CA ILE A 189 7.03 -13.56 15.93
C ILE A 189 8.31 -14.14 16.55
N ASP A 190 8.53 -15.45 16.44
CA ASP A 190 9.76 -16.09 16.93
C ASP A 190 10.99 -15.54 16.19
N HIS A 191 10.89 -15.41 14.85
CA HIS A 191 11.94 -14.81 14.03
C HIS A 191 12.18 -13.33 14.42
N ALA A 192 11.12 -12.53 14.56
CA ALA A 192 11.21 -11.13 14.94
C ALA A 192 11.89 -10.95 16.30
N LYS A 193 11.54 -11.76 17.31
CA LYS A 193 12.17 -11.74 18.64
C LYS A 193 13.62 -12.15 18.60
N LEU A 194 13.95 -13.20 17.82
CA LEU A 194 15.34 -13.66 17.68
C LEU A 194 16.21 -12.60 17.03
N ARG A 195 15.73 -12.00 15.95
CA ARG A 195 16.51 -11.03 15.14
C ARG A 195 16.60 -9.66 15.78
N HIS A 196 15.54 -9.22 16.43
CA HIS A 196 15.39 -7.86 16.97
C HIS A 196 15.25 -7.80 18.49
N GLY A 197 15.61 -8.88 19.22
CA GLY A 197 15.46 -8.96 20.67
C GLY A 197 16.23 -7.91 21.47
N CYS A 198 17.23 -7.27 20.86
CA CYS A 198 17.95 -6.12 21.45
C CYS A 198 17.32 -4.76 21.08
N SER A 199 16.26 -4.75 20.29
CA SER A 199 15.55 -3.51 19.92
C SER A 199 14.55 -3.12 21.01
N SER A 200 14.09 -1.85 20.98
CA SER A 200 13.06 -1.32 21.87
C SER A 200 11.64 -1.64 21.39
N VAL A 201 11.44 -2.76 20.66
CA VAL A 201 10.14 -3.18 20.14
C VAL A 201 9.56 -4.29 21.01
N ASP A 202 8.31 -4.13 21.42
CA ASP A 202 7.53 -5.18 22.09
C ASP A 202 6.86 -6.08 21.03
N PHE A 203 7.38 -7.32 20.83
CA PHE A 203 6.80 -8.30 19.89
C PHE A 203 5.88 -9.29 20.59
N PHE A 204 4.67 -9.51 20.05
CA PHE A 204 3.71 -10.46 20.61
C PHE A 204 2.83 -11.11 19.54
N LEU A 205 2.34 -12.32 19.83
CA LEU A 205 1.44 -13.07 18.97
C LEU A 205 0.02 -12.51 19.10
N SER A 206 -0.55 -12.05 17.98
CA SER A 206 -1.96 -11.61 17.90
C SER A 206 -2.43 -11.52 16.46
N ASP A 207 -3.69 -11.86 16.22
CA ASP A 207 -4.33 -11.58 14.94
C ASP A 207 -4.79 -10.11 14.87
N ALA A 208 -4.55 -9.44 13.76
CA ALA A 208 -4.91 -8.04 13.54
C ALA A 208 -6.42 -7.78 13.77
N CYS A 209 -7.29 -8.74 13.41
CA CYS A 209 -8.72 -8.63 13.64
C CYS A 209 -9.11 -8.64 15.14
N ASN A 210 -8.25 -9.16 16.01
CA ASN A 210 -8.50 -9.32 17.44
C ASN A 210 -7.76 -8.30 18.31
N ILE A 211 -6.95 -7.41 17.71
CA ILE A 211 -6.13 -6.43 18.46
C ILE A 211 -6.98 -5.55 19.39
N ALA A 212 -8.19 -5.18 18.98
CA ALA A 212 -9.08 -4.37 19.81
C ALA A 212 -9.39 -5.02 21.16
N SER A 213 -9.45 -6.36 21.22
CA SER A 213 -9.71 -7.11 22.46
C SER A 213 -8.53 -7.13 23.44
N THR A 214 -7.32 -6.82 22.99
CA THR A 214 -6.13 -6.73 23.85
C THR A 214 -6.09 -5.46 24.68
N GLY A 215 -6.97 -4.49 24.41
CA GLY A 215 -6.97 -3.18 25.06
C GLY A 215 -5.87 -2.23 24.58
N ILE A 216 -5.05 -2.64 23.63
CA ILE A 216 -4.00 -1.78 23.05
C ILE A 216 -4.64 -0.58 22.35
N ARG A 217 -4.11 0.61 22.65
CA ARG A 217 -4.43 1.86 21.97
C ARG A 217 -3.13 2.53 21.53
N CYS A 218 -3.05 2.85 20.23
CA CYS A 218 -1.87 3.48 19.65
C CYS A 218 -2.18 4.89 19.11
N ASP A 219 -1.15 5.70 19.03
CA ASP A 219 -1.20 7.03 18.40
C ASP A 219 -1.07 6.90 16.88
N VAL A 220 -0.31 5.90 16.43
CA VAL A 220 -0.13 5.55 15.02
C VAL A 220 -0.31 4.05 14.83
N LEU A 221 -1.17 3.66 13.90
CA LEU A 221 -1.33 2.27 13.47
C LEU A 221 -0.87 2.14 12.02
N ILE A 222 -0.05 1.12 11.73
CA ILE A 222 0.51 0.86 10.42
C ILE A 222 -0.10 -0.43 9.86
N ALA A 223 -0.84 -0.34 8.75
CA ALA A 223 -1.46 -1.50 8.11
C ALA A 223 -0.86 -1.69 6.71
N ARG A 224 0.15 -2.58 6.60
CA ARG A 224 0.90 -2.88 5.37
C ARG A 224 0.41 -4.14 4.63
N PHE A 225 -0.60 -4.80 5.14
CA PHE A 225 -1.03 -6.14 4.77
C PHE A 225 -2.45 -6.21 4.20
N LEU A 226 -3.08 -5.08 3.90
CA LEU A 226 -4.43 -5.02 3.33
C LEU A 226 -4.37 -5.14 1.79
N ASN A 227 -3.68 -6.16 1.31
CA ASN A 227 -3.37 -6.39 -0.10
C ASN A 227 -3.77 -7.80 -0.56
N ALA A 228 -3.76 -8.02 -1.89
CA ALA A 228 -4.26 -9.23 -2.52
C ALA A 228 -3.52 -10.50 -2.13
N GLU A 229 -2.24 -10.41 -1.76
CA GLU A 229 -1.45 -11.60 -1.38
C GLU A 229 -1.86 -12.16 -0.03
N VAL A 230 -2.35 -11.28 0.86
CA VAL A 230 -2.62 -11.63 2.26
C VAL A 230 -4.08 -11.99 2.50
N MET A 231 -5.01 -11.32 1.80
CA MET A 231 -6.44 -11.47 2.06
C MET A 231 -7.33 -11.03 0.91
N THR A 232 -8.58 -11.49 0.94
CA THR A 232 -9.61 -11.02 0.01
C THR A 232 -10.04 -9.58 0.37
N ARG A 233 -10.60 -8.86 -0.57
CA ARG A 233 -11.14 -7.50 -0.39
C ARG A 233 -12.14 -7.41 0.77
N LYS A 234 -13.02 -8.40 0.88
CA LYS A 234 -14.00 -8.49 1.97
C LYS A 234 -13.34 -8.66 3.34
N GLN A 235 -12.28 -9.46 3.41
CA GLN A 235 -11.49 -9.62 4.65
C GLN A 235 -10.73 -8.34 4.98
N ALA A 236 -10.09 -7.70 3.99
CA ALA A 236 -9.38 -6.43 4.18
C ALA A 236 -10.30 -5.33 4.75
N GLN A 237 -11.52 -5.20 4.23
CA GLN A 237 -12.50 -4.24 4.75
C GLN A 237 -12.91 -4.54 6.21
N ARG A 238 -13.15 -5.80 6.56
CA ARG A 238 -13.47 -6.20 7.94
C ARG A 238 -12.30 -5.93 8.88
N THR A 239 -11.09 -6.28 8.45
CA THR A 239 -9.87 -6.03 9.23
C THR A 239 -9.65 -4.54 9.47
N LEU A 240 -9.80 -3.71 8.45
CA LEU A 240 -9.72 -2.25 8.61
C LEU A 240 -10.72 -1.75 9.65
N GLN A 241 -11.98 -2.19 9.59
CA GLN A 241 -13.01 -1.81 10.56
C GLN A 241 -12.67 -2.25 11.99
N ALA A 242 -12.03 -3.41 12.16
CA ALA A 242 -11.58 -3.91 13.46
C ALA A 242 -10.37 -3.14 14.01
N LEU A 243 -9.52 -2.60 13.15
CA LEU A 243 -8.31 -1.86 13.52
C LEU A 243 -8.58 -0.41 13.95
N ILE A 244 -9.58 0.25 13.37
CA ILE A 244 -9.89 1.67 13.67
C ILE A 244 -10.07 1.92 15.18
N PRO A 245 -10.80 1.09 15.94
CA PRO A 245 -10.94 1.29 17.39
C PRO A 245 -9.63 1.18 18.17
N CYS A 246 -8.57 0.62 17.60
CA CYS A 246 -7.25 0.52 18.24
C CYS A 246 -6.47 1.83 18.17
N VAL A 247 -6.85 2.73 17.28
CA VAL A 247 -6.25 4.05 17.17
C VAL A 247 -6.94 5.01 18.14
N LYS A 248 -6.15 5.79 18.88
CA LYS A 248 -6.68 6.82 19.79
C LYS A 248 -7.44 7.90 19.00
N PRO A 249 -8.43 8.57 19.61
CA PRO A 249 -9.03 9.77 19.02
C PRO A 249 -7.94 10.79 18.61
N GLY A 250 -8.03 11.34 17.41
CA GLY A 250 -7.00 12.21 16.84
C GLY A 250 -5.74 11.49 16.35
N GLY A 251 -5.63 10.18 16.55
CA GLY A 251 -4.50 9.37 16.09
C GLY A 251 -4.52 9.11 14.57
N THR A 252 -3.46 8.50 14.09
CA THR A 252 -3.23 8.29 12.66
C THR A 252 -3.23 6.83 12.29
N LEU A 253 -3.85 6.53 11.13
CA LEU A 253 -3.79 5.24 10.47
C LEU A 253 -3.00 5.42 9.17
N LEU A 254 -1.95 4.62 8.99
CA LEU A 254 -1.15 4.55 7.77
C LEU A 254 -1.44 3.24 7.06
N ILE A 255 -1.89 3.31 5.80
CA ILE A 255 -2.22 2.13 4.98
C ILE A 255 -1.42 2.19 3.70
N PHE A 256 -0.62 1.17 3.48
CA PHE A 256 0.22 1.02 2.29
C PHE A 256 0.68 -0.43 2.19
N GLY A 257 1.43 -0.79 1.16
CA GLY A 257 1.99 -2.13 1.02
C GLY A 257 3.03 -2.19 -0.09
N HIS A 258 3.82 -3.26 -0.05
CA HIS A 258 4.72 -3.60 -1.16
C HIS A 258 3.92 -3.87 -2.44
N THR A 259 2.77 -4.52 -2.31
CA THR A 259 1.78 -4.73 -3.37
C THR A 259 0.57 -3.81 -3.19
N PRO A 260 -0.26 -3.62 -4.24
CA PRO A 260 -1.39 -2.70 -4.20
C PRO A 260 -2.37 -2.96 -3.06
N VAL A 261 -2.84 -1.88 -2.44
CA VAL A 261 -3.90 -1.91 -1.43
C VAL A 261 -5.23 -2.29 -2.08
N LEU A 262 -5.93 -3.28 -1.52
CA LEU A 262 -7.20 -3.78 -2.06
C LEU A 262 -8.38 -2.83 -1.92
N LEU A 263 -8.27 -1.86 -1.03
CA LEU A 263 -9.38 -1.06 -0.55
C LEU A 263 -9.48 0.27 -1.31
N ALA A 264 -10.69 0.66 -1.72
CA ALA A 264 -10.97 1.99 -2.22
C ALA A 264 -10.96 2.99 -1.03
N MET A 265 -9.75 3.35 -0.59
CA MET A 265 -9.53 4.11 0.65
C MET A 265 -10.23 5.47 0.69
N PRO A 266 -10.31 6.28 -0.39
CA PRO A 266 -11.06 7.53 -0.36
C PRO A 266 -12.55 7.33 -0.06
N TYR A 267 -13.18 6.32 -0.66
CA TYR A 267 -14.57 5.97 -0.38
C TYR A 267 -14.78 5.46 1.06
N LEU A 268 -13.89 4.56 1.52
CA LEU A 268 -13.97 4.02 2.87
C LEU A 268 -13.67 5.08 3.94
N ALA A 269 -12.79 6.02 3.69
CA ALA A 269 -12.53 7.14 4.59
C ALA A 269 -13.81 7.95 4.84
N GLN A 270 -14.56 8.28 3.78
CA GLN A 270 -15.84 8.98 3.91
C GLN A 270 -16.86 8.13 4.69
N THR A 271 -17.02 6.85 4.33
CA THR A 271 -18.00 5.94 4.95
C THR A 271 -17.72 5.71 6.43
N LEU A 272 -16.44 5.58 6.80
CA LEU A 272 -15.96 5.33 8.16
C LEU A 272 -15.67 6.63 8.94
N LYS A 273 -15.97 7.78 8.34
CA LYS A 273 -15.76 9.11 8.93
C LYS A 273 -14.31 9.37 9.33
N LEU A 274 -13.36 8.83 8.57
CA LEU A 274 -11.93 9.11 8.72
C LEU A 274 -11.56 10.33 7.86
N HIS A 275 -10.63 11.13 8.35
CA HIS A 275 -10.11 12.25 7.57
C HIS A 275 -8.90 11.79 6.74
N LEU A 276 -9.06 11.67 5.43
CA LEU A 276 -7.98 11.35 4.50
C LEU A 276 -7.10 12.59 4.31
N ILE A 277 -5.81 12.46 4.63
CA ILE A 277 -4.81 13.55 4.56
C ILE A 277 -4.04 13.46 3.24
N SER A 278 -3.62 12.25 2.85
CA SER A 278 -2.92 12.00 1.59
C SER A 278 -3.13 10.54 1.15
N SER A 279 -2.99 10.30 -0.16
CA SER A 279 -3.18 8.97 -0.77
C SER A 279 -1.94 8.51 -1.53
N VAL A 280 -1.00 9.40 -1.81
CA VAL A 280 0.18 9.15 -2.64
C VAL A 280 1.42 9.61 -1.91
N ALA A 281 2.47 8.80 -1.99
CA ALA A 281 3.81 9.15 -1.56
C ALA A 281 4.80 8.99 -2.71
N ALA A 282 5.94 9.66 -2.59
CA ALA A 282 7.03 9.55 -3.53
C ALA A 282 8.28 9.02 -2.86
N ARG A 283 9.08 8.27 -3.62
CA ARG A 283 10.40 7.87 -3.18
C ARG A 283 11.33 9.07 -3.27
N GLU A 284 12.00 9.38 -2.17
CA GLU A 284 12.90 10.52 -2.06
C GLU A 284 13.99 10.49 -3.14
N GLY A 285 14.16 11.62 -3.84
CA GLY A 285 15.16 11.76 -4.90
C GLY A 285 14.88 10.99 -6.20
N GLN A 286 13.68 10.41 -6.33
CA GLN A 286 13.26 9.63 -7.49
C GLN A 286 11.91 10.11 -8.02
N SER A 287 11.68 9.99 -9.33
CA SER A 287 10.35 10.20 -9.93
C SER A 287 9.52 8.92 -9.82
N GLU A 288 9.34 8.41 -8.60
CA GLU A 288 8.62 7.17 -8.32
C GLU A 288 7.53 7.45 -7.30
N LEU A 289 6.32 6.94 -7.55
CA LEU A 289 5.15 7.09 -6.68
C LEU A 289 4.69 5.73 -6.16
N PHE A 290 4.02 5.72 -5.02
CA PHE A 290 3.34 4.54 -4.47
C PHE A 290 2.11 4.93 -3.66
N GLU A 291 1.17 3.99 -3.52
CA GLU A 291 0.02 4.17 -2.64
C GLU A 291 0.48 4.30 -1.19
N PHE A 292 0.07 5.37 -0.55
CA PHE A 292 0.35 5.61 0.86
C PHE A 292 -0.76 6.46 1.47
N TYR A 293 -1.73 5.79 2.06
CA TYR A 293 -2.89 6.46 2.66
C TYR A 293 -2.57 6.88 4.09
N GLN A 294 -2.60 8.17 4.32
CA GLN A 294 -2.53 8.75 5.66
C GLN A 294 -3.93 9.22 6.06
N LEU A 295 -4.48 8.61 7.12
CA LEU A 295 -5.81 8.94 7.61
C LEU A 295 -5.74 9.33 9.09
N ARG A 296 -6.61 10.26 9.50
CA ARG A 296 -6.77 10.65 10.90
C ARG A 296 -8.12 10.16 11.42
N VAL A 297 -8.10 9.53 12.59
CA VAL A 297 -9.31 9.17 13.33
C VAL A 297 -9.85 10.46 13.96
N PRO A 298 -11.18 10.72 13.93
CA PRO A 298 -11.77 11.88 14.61
C PRO A 298 -11.42 11.93 16.09
N ALA A 299 -11.32 13.17 16.62
CA ALA A 299 -11.08 13.42 18.04
C ALA A 299 -12.30 13.11 18.91
#